data_d1a1cc4a48172996e808b6a2949f1acc
#
_entry.id   d1a1cc4a48172996e808b6a2949f1acc
#
_cell.length_a   1.000
_cell.length_b   1.000
_cell.length_c   1.000
_cell.angle_alpha   90.00
_cell.angle_beta   90.00
_cell.angle_gamma   90.00
#
_symmetry.space_group_name_H-M   'P 1'
#
loop_
_entity.id
_entity.type
_entity.pdbx_description
1 polymer ?
#
loop_
_entity_poly.entity_id
_entity_poly.type
_entity_poly.pdbx_seq_one_letter_code
_entity_poly.pdbx_strand_id
1 'polypeptide(L)'
;MSSHPYVTQQNTPLADDTTLMSTTDLQSYITHANDTFVQVSGFTLQELQGQPHNMVRHPDMPKAAFADMWFTLKKGEPWSGIVKNRRKNGDHYWVRANAVPMVREGKISGYMSIRTRATDEEIAAG
;
A
#
# COMPACT_ATOMS: atom_id res chain seq x y z
N MET A 1 -4.68 -12.31 24.06
CA MET A 1 -3.64 -12.26 23.03
C MET A 1 -3.91 -11.14 22.05
N SER A 2 -2.86 -10.44 21.70
CA SER A 2 -2.97 -9.35 20.73
C SER A 2 -3.19 -9.94 19.33
N SER A 3 -4.16 -9.38 18.60
CA SER A 3 -4.38 -9.70 17.19
C SER A 3 -3.56 -8.80 16.26
N HIS A 4 -2.73 -7.94 16.82
CA HIS A 4 -1.91 -7.01 16.01
C HIS A 4 -0.76 -7.75 15.35
N PRO A 5 -0.44 -7.41 14.10
CA PRO A 5 0.74 -7.99 13.46
C PRO A 5 2.02 -7.56 14.20
N TYR A 6 3.03 -8.41 14.08
CA TYR A 6 4.34 -8.10 14.65
C TYR A 6 4.93 -6.84 14.00
N VAL A 7 5.41 -5.93 14.83
CA VAL A 7 6.08 -4.70 14.36
C VAL A 7 7.33 -4.45 15.19
N THR A 8 8.36 -3.90 14.55
CA THR A 8 9.65 -3.61 15.19
C THR A 8 9.84 -2.13 15.49
N GLN A 9 9.02 -1.25 14.88
CA GLN A 9 9.20 0.21 14.90
C GLN A 9 10.51 0.66 14.25
N GLN A 10 11.11 -0.19 13.42
CA GLN A 10 12.31 0.16 12.65
C GLN A 10 11.92 0.66 11.28
N ASN A 11 12.42 1.84 10.91
CA ASN A 11 12.16 2.40 9.58
C ASN A 11 13.11 1.81 8.55
N THR A 12 12.56 1.44 7.39
CA THR A 12 13.36 1.04 6.24
C THR A 12 13.45 2.23 5.31
N PRO A 13 14.64 2.83 5.13
CA PRO A 13 14.77 3.95 4.19
C PRO A 13 14.61 3.46 2.75
N LEU A 14 13.97 4.29 1.92
CA LEU A 14 13.80 4.00 0.50
C LEU A 14 14.67 4.93 -0.33
N ALA A 15 15.16 4.45 -1.47
CA ALA A 15 15.89 5.28 -2.41
C ALA A 15 14.92 6.26 -3.09
N ASP A 16 15.44 7.41 -3.53
CA ASP A 16 14.62 8.47 -4.15
C ASP A 16 13.91 8.00 -5.41
N ASP A 17 14.51 7.05 -6.14
CA ASP A 17 13.95 6.51 -7.38
C ASP A 17 13.12 5.24 -7.17
N THR A 18 12.85 4.87 -5.94
CA THR A 18 12.07 3.67 -5.62
C THR A 18 10.61 3.87 -6.03
N THR A 19 10.09 2.93 -6.81
CA THR A 19 8.69 2.91 -7.20
C THR A 19 8.11 1.53 -6.91
N LEU A 20 7.07 1.50 -6.07
CA LEU A 20 6.39 0.27 -5.70
C LEU A 20 5.01 0.26 -6.36
N MET A 21 4.73 -0.74 -7.18
CA MET A 21 3.46 -0.83 -7.90
C MET A 21 2.77 -2.13 -7.57
N SER A 22 1.46 -2.05 -7.32
CA SER A 22 0.62 -3.23 -7.15
C SER A 22 -0.75 -2.99 -7.75
N THR A 23 -1.41 -4.09 -8.12
CA THR A 23 -2.80 -4.06 -8.58
C THR A 23 -3.63 -4.99 -7.70
N THR A 24 -4.91 -4.68 -7.60
CA THR A 24 -5.86 -5.50 -6.85
C THR A 24 -7.11 -5.74 -7.67
N ASP A 25 -7.90 -6.73 -7.27
CA ASP A 25 -9.25 -6.89 -7.79
C ASP A 25 -10.23 -5.96 -7.05
N LEU A 26 -11.52 -6.11 -7.34
CA LEU A 26 -12.55 -5.25 -6.73
C LEU A 26 -12.68 -5.43 -5.21
N GLN A 27 -12.25 -6.56 -4.69
CA GLN A 27 -12.30 -6.87 -3.27
C GLN A 27 -10.99 -6.53 -2.56
N SER A 28 -10.07 -5.85 -3.23
CA SER A 28 -8.76 -5.44 -2.73
C SER A 28 -7.76 -6.57 -2.49
N TYR A 29 -7.97 -7.74 -3.10
CA TYR A 29 -6.96 -8.80 -3.10
C TYR A 29 -5.89 -8.49 -4.15
N ILE A 30 -4.63 -8.68 -3.78
CA ILE A 30 -3.50 -8.36 -4.65
C ILE A 30 -3.49 -9.32 -5.84
N THR A 31 -3.46 -8.76 -7.06
CA THR A 31 -3.35 -9.53 -8.29
C THR A 31 -1.94 -9.50 -8.86
N HIS A 32 -1.19 -8.42 -8.62
CA HIS A 32 0.17 -8.29 -9.11
C HIS A 32 0.94 -7.26 -8.27
N ALA A 33 2.27 -7.41 -8.24
CA ALA A 33 3.20 -6.46 -7.62
C ALA A 33 4.49 -6.46 -8.41
N ASN A 34 5.12 -5.29 -8.57
CA ASN A 34 6.41 -5.25 -9.26
C ASN A 34 7.53 -5.76 -8.35
N ASP A 35 8.71 -6.02 -8.94
CA ASP A 35 9.84 -6.60 -8.23
C ASP A 35 10.29 -5.71 -7.05
N THR A 36 10.25 -4.41 -7.22
CA THR A 36 10.64 -3.47 -6.18
C THR A 36 9.72 -3.58 -4.96
N PHE A 37 8.41 -3.70 -5.18
CA PHE A 37 7.45 -3.89 -4.09
C PHE A 37 7.71 -5.23 -3.37
N VAL A 38 7.94 -6.28 -4.14
CA VAL A 38 8.25 -7.60 -3.58
C VAL A 38 9.48 -7.49 -2.66
N GLN A 39 10.55 -6.86 -3.14
CA GLN A 39 11.78 -6.70 -2.36
C GLN A 39 11.57 -5.86 -1.10
N VAL A 40 10.91 -4.71 -1.23
CA VAL A 40 10.71 -3.80 -0.10
C VAL A 40 9.75 -4.40 0.93
N SER A 41 8.71 -5.08 0.49
CA SER A 41 7.74 -5.68 1.41
C SER A 41 8.32 -6.83 2.22
N GLY A 42 9.35 -7.50 1.70
CA GLY A 42 9.91 -8.70 2.31
C GLY A 42 9.11 -9.96 2.06
N PHE A 43 7.96 -9.85 1.38
CA PHE A 43 7.15 -11.00 0.97
C PHE A 43 7.55 -11.44 -0.44
N THR A 44 7.32 -12.71 -0.77
CA THR A 44 7.46 -13.16 -2.16
C THR A 44 6.20 -12.77 -2.94
N LEU A 45 6.30 -12.78 -4.28
CA LEU A 45 5.12 -12.51 -5.10
C LEU A 45 4.01 -13.53 -4.82
N GLN A 46 4.37 -14.78 -4.62
CA GLN A 46 3.40 -15.84 -4.31
C GLN A 46 2.70 -15.58 -2.97
N GLU A 47 3.42 -15.03 -1.99
CA GLU A 47 2.82 -14.69 -0.71
C GLU A 47 1.85 -13.51 -0.82
N LEU A 48 2.10 -12.59 -1.76
CA LEU A 48 1.28 -11.39 -1.95
C LEU A 48 0.03 -11.68 -2.78
N GLN A 49 0.16 -12.46 -3.85
CA GLN A 49 -0.97 -12.71 -4.76
C GLN A 49 -2.11 -13.43 -4.07
N GLY A 50 -3.32 -12.94 -4.27
CA GLY A 50 -4.52 -13.52 -3.69
C GLY A 50 -4.75 -13.14 -2.23
N GLN A 51 -3.90 -12.28 -1.66
CA GLN A 51 -4.05 -11.83 -0.28
C GLN A 51 -4.64 -10.42 -0.23
N PRO A 52 -5.38 -10.08 0.83
CA PRO A 52 -5.87 -8.71 0.98
C PRO A 52 -4.72 -7.73 1.07
N HIS A 53 -4.84 -6.58 0.41
CA HIS A 53 -3.77 -5.58 0.39
C HIS A 53 -3.43 -5.06 1.78
N ASN A 54 -4.33 -5.18 2.76
CA ASN A 54 -4.07 -4.71 4.12
C ASN A 54 -2.96 -5.47 4.83
N MET A 55 -2.46 -6.57 4.26
CA MET A 55 -1.33 -7.31 4.85
C MET A 55 -0.06 -6.47 4.96
N VAL A 56 0.08 -5.45 4.10
CA VAL A 56 1.23 -4.54 4.13
C VAL A 56 0.92 -3.24 4.87
N ARG A 57 -0.29 -3.10 5.42
CA ARG A 57 -0.67 -1.91 6.17
C ARG A 57 -0.10 -1.96 7.58
N HIS A 58 0.54 -0.87 8.01
CA HIS A 58 1.04 -0.77 9.37
C HIS A 58 -0.11 -0.51 10.34
N PRO A 59 -0.14 -1.18 11.51
CA PRO A 59 -1.24 -1.01 12.47
C PRO A 59 -1.36 0.39 13.06
N ASP A 60 -0.29 1.20 12.98
CA ASP A 60 -0.33 2.59 13.46
C ASP A 60 -1.12 3.52 12.54
N MET A 61 -1.40 3.10 11.31
CA MET A 61 -2.17 3.92 10.38
C MET A 61 -3.64 3.96 10.78
N PRO A 62 -4.27 5.16 10.80
CA PRO A 62 -5.68 5.27 11.15
C PRO A 62 -6.56 4.54 10.14
N LYS A 63 -7.55 3.83 10.65
CA LYS A 63 -8.54 3.16 9.80
C LYS A 63 -9.29 4.16 8.91
N ALA A 64 -9.49 5.38 9.41
CA ALA A 64 -10.19 6.43 8.67
C ALA A 64 -9.47 6.80 7.38
N ALA A 65 -8.13 6.76 7.37
CA ALA A 65 -7.36 7.07 6.16
C ALA A 65 -7.66 6.06 5.04
N PHE A 66 -7.75 4.79 5.38
CA PHE A 66 -8.07 3.75 4.39
C PHE A 66 -9.54 3.76 4.00
N ALA A 67 -10.43 4.11 4.93
CA ALA A 67 -11.84 4.28 4.61
C ALA A 67 -12.04 5.41 3.59
N ASP A 68 -11.33 6.53 3.76
CA ASP A 68 -11.36 7.64 2.82
C ASP A 68 -10.83 7.22 1.45
N MET A 69 -9.72 6.47 1.44
CA MET A 69 -9.15 5.96 0.19
C MET A 69 -10.17 5.12 -0.58
N TRP A 70 -10.78 4.14 0.07
CA TRP A 70 -11.74 3.25 -0.59
C TRP A 70 -13.01 3.98 -1.03
N PHE A 71 -13.50 4.94 -0.22
CA PHE A 71 -14.63 5.77 -0.60
C PHE A 71 -14.34 6.52 -1.91
N THR A 72 -13.14 7.11 -2.01
CA THR A 72 -12.73 7.86 -3.19
C THR A 72 -12.57 6.95 -4.41
N LEU A 73 -11.90 5.81 -4.25
CA LEU A 73 -11.66 4.89 -5.35
C LEU A 73 -12.94 4.25 -5.88
N LYS A 74 -13.87 3.93 -5.01
CA LYS A 74 -15.16 3.35 -5.41
C LYS A 74 -16.01 4.30 -6.21
N LYS A 75 -15.81 5.61 -6.05
CA LYS A 75 -16.47 6.62 -6.88
C LYS A 75 -15.84 6.77 -8.26
N GLY A 76 -14.74 6.07 -8.51
CA GLY A 76 -14.01 6.17 -9.77
C GLY A 76 -12.98 7.30 -9.80
N GLU A 77 -12.61 7.82 -8.64
CA GLU A 77 -11.67 8.94 -8.53
C GLU A 77 -10.32 8.49 -8.01
N PRO A 78 -9.21 9.17 -8.42
CA PRO A 78 -7.90 8.86 -7.87
C PRO A 78 -7.77 9.37 -6.44
N TRP A 79 -6.92 8.69 -5.66
CA TRP A 79 -6.62 9.06 -4.29
C TRP A 79 -5.11 9.15 -4.10
N SER A 80 -4.64 10.09 -3.30
CA SER A 80 -3.24 10.17 -2.92
C SER A 80 -3.11 10.51 -1.44
N GLY A 81 -2.02 10.05 -0.84
CA GLY A 81 -1.76 10.32 0.57
C GLY A 81 -0.47 9.68 1.02
N ILE A 82 -0.04 10.04 2.23
CA ILE A 82 1.16 9.48 2.84
C ILE A 82 0.75 8.27 3.67
N VAL A 83 1.42 7.14 3.43
CA VAL A 83 1.06 5.86 4.03
C VAL A 83 2.28 5.23 4.70
N LYS A 84 2.07 4.69 5.89
CA LYS A 84 3.05 3.87 6.59
C LYS A 84 2.68 2.40 6.37
N ASN A 85 3.58 1.65 5.75
CA ASN A 85 3.37 0.24 5.46
C ASN A 85 4.30 -0.64 6.30
N ARG A 86 3.95 -1.92 6.43
CA ARG A 86 4.68 -2.89 7.24
C ARG A 86 5.35 -3.91 6.32
N ARG A 87 6.63 -4.20 6.59
CA ARG A 87 7.36 -5.28 5.94
C ARG A 87 7.07 -6.61 6.65
N LYS A 88 7.38 -7.72 5.99
CA LYS A 88 7.18 -9.06 6.56
C LYS A 88 7.88 -9.23 7.91
N ASN A 89 9.08 -8.64 8.06
CA ASN A 89 9.84 -8.74 9.31
C ASN A 89 9.35 -7.80 10.41
N GLY A 90 8.31 -7.00 10.14
CA GLY A 90 7.77 -6.06 11.11
C GLY A 90 8.28 -4.63 11.00
N ASP A 91 9.31 -4.40 10.19
CA ASP A 91 9.81 -3.05 9.94
C ASP A 91 8.79 -2.27 9.12
N HIS A 92 8.92 -0.95 9.09
CA HIS A 92 8.00 -0.12 8.32
C HIS A 92 8.75 0.73 7.30
N TYR A 93 7.98 1.27 6.35
CA TYR A 93 8.47 2.23 5.39
C TYR A 93 7.35 3.21 5.06
N TRP A 94 7.75 4.44 4.70
CA TRP A 94 6.80 5.51 4.41
C TRP A 94 6.80 5.80 2.91
N VAL A 95 5.61 5.93 2.35
CA VAL A 95 5.44 6.18 0.92
C VAL A 95 4.39 7.25 0.69
N ARG A 96 4.53 7.94 -0.44
CA ARG A 96 3.43 8.70 -1.03
C ARG A 96 2.70 7.73 -1.95
N ALA A 97 1.48 7.40 -1.61
CA ALA A 97 0.67 6.47 -2.39
C ALA A 97 -0.22 7.24 -3.36
N ASN A 98 -0.26 6.76 -4.60
CA ASN A 98 -1.18 7.25 -5.62
C ASN A 98 -1.97 6.03 -6.09
N ALA A 99 -3.27 6.01 -5.81
CA ALA A 99 -4.14 4.90 -6.15
C ALA A 99 -5.18 5.36 -7.15
N VAL A 100 -5.47 4.52 -8.13
CA VAL A 100 -6.47 4.82 -9.15
C VAL A 100 -7.31 3.58 -9.42
N PRO A 101 -8.60 3.75 -9.76
CA PRO A 101 -9.38 2.62 -10.24
C PRO A 101 -8.93 2.26 -11.65
N MET A 102 -8.86 0.96 -11.94
CA MET A 102 -8.63 0.46 -13.29
C MET A 102 -9.98 0.26 -13.95
N VAL A 103 -10.16 0.84 -15.14
CA VAL A 103 -11.43 0.79 -15.86
C VAL A 103 -11.28 -0.10 -17.08
N ARG A 104 -12.21 -1.02 -17.27
CA ARG A 104 -12.26 -1.90 -18.43
C ARG A 104 -13.70 -1.92 -18.94
N GLU A 105 -13.86 -1.59 -20.22
CA GLU A 105 -15.17 -1.56 -20.87
C GLU A 105 -16.18 -0.69 -20.08
N GLY A 106 -15.71 0.46 -19.59
CA GLY A 106 -16.56 1.41 -18.87
C GLY A 106 -16.85 1.04 -17.41
N LYS A 107 -16.26 -0.06 -16.91
CA LYS A 107 -16.50 -0.52 -15.54
C LYS A 107 -15.19 -0.65 -14.78
N ILE A 108 -15.23 -0.39 -13.47
CA ILE A 108 -14.09 -0.59 -12.62
C ILE A 108 -13.83 -2.10 -12.49
N SER A 109 -12.62 -2.53 -12.85
CA SER A 109 -12.22 -3.94 -12.79
C SER A 109 -11.28 -4.24 -11.62
N GLY A 110 -10.71 -3.22 -11.00
CA GLY A 110 -9.78 -3.35 -9.90
C GLY A 110 -9.12 -2.02 -9.62
N TYR A 111 -8.03 -2.05 -8.87
CA TYR A 111 -7.35 -0.82 -8.46
C TYR A 111 -5.85 -0.98 -8.63
N MET A 112 -5.17 0.12 -8.98
CA MET A 112 -3.72 0.15 -9.09
C MET A 112 -3.17 1.19 -8.13
N SER A 113 -2.09 0.84 -7.45
CA SER A 113 -1.40 1.77 -6.55
C SER A 113 0.06 1.88 -6.96
N ILE A 114 0.53 3.11 -7.11
CA ILE A 114 1.94 3.42 -7.34
C ILE A 114 2.41 4.23 -6.15
N ARG A 115 3.48 3.75 -5.52
CA ARG A 115 4.01 4.37 -4.31
C ARG A 115 5.46 4.76 -4.53
N THR A 116 5.79 5.97 -4.08
CA THR A 116 7.15 6.49 -4.14
C THR A 116 7.59 6.89 -2.74
N ARG A 117 8.90 7.16 -2.57
CA ARG A 117 9.44 7.56 -1.27
C ARG A 117 8.74 8.82 -0.77
N ALA A 118 8.25 8.78 0.47
CA ALA A 118 7.75 9.98 1.13
C ALA A 118 8.93 10.81 1.62
N THR A 119 8.82 12.14 1.52
CA THR A 119 9.86 13.02 2.07
C THR A 119 9.74 13.12 3.59
N ASP A 120 10.81 13.55 4.25
CA ASP A 120 10.79 13.72 5.69
C ASP A 120 9.72 14.75 6.11
N GLU A 121 9.53 15.79 5.30
CA GLU A 121 8.49 16.78 5.54
C GLU A 121 7.08 16.17 5.46
N GLU A 122 6.86 15.32 4.46
CA GLU A 122 5.57 14.64 4.29
C GLU A 122 5.29 13.69 5.46
N ILE A 123 6.30 12.97 5.92
CA ILE A 123 6.16 12.06 7.05
C ILE A 123 5.82 12.83 8.31
N ALA A 124 6.48 13.97 8.54
CA ALA A 124 6.24 14.79 9.73
C ALA A 124 4.85 15.43 9.72
N ALA A 125 4.29 15.72 8.54
CA ALA A 125 2.97 16.34 8.41
C ALA A 125 1.83 15.31 8.50
N GLY A 126 2.15 14.04 8.33
CA GLY A 126 1.15 12.96 8.30
C GLY A 126 0.66 12.44 9.65
#